data_930fa442d200f2f032f80ceec8554bfc
#
_entry.id   930fa442d200f2f032f80ceec8554bfc
#
_cell.length_a   1.000
_cell.length_b   1.000
_cell.length_c   1.000
_cell.angle_alpha   90.00
_cell.angle_beta   90.00
_cell.angle_gamma   90.00
#
_symmetry.space_group_name_H-M   'P 1'
#
loop_
_entity.id
_entity.type
_entity.pdbx_description
1 polymer ?
#
loop_
_entity_poly.entity_id
_entity_poly.type
_entity_poly.pdbx_seq_one_letter_code
_entity_poly.pdbx_strand_id
1 'polypeptide(L)'
;MKIPYLRKKPELKSCHNVTWEDNYSWIHQENILEVLRDKDKLLPEVREYLEKENEYTDHHLNNTKTLQKDLFNEIKGRIKLDDESLPYKDHTYEYWTKTTETGNYSIKLRKKIGSDLIEEIWNGDNEKEKLGVEYFGVGDLEVSNNDKYLGYSLDTKGSEYYTIFIREIKTNNIITKEISETSGGVTFSLDDKYIFYSKLDENHRARKIFRHEIGKFNDEDELIFEEKSEAFTVGIGLSSDEKYYFINTSDHNTSEQYYFGVDEEKPSPKLIMQREKGVIYSVSSWDNKFYNHTNKNAEDFKIDVTDSLLDQKWETFIPARNEVLIGGCTFLKNWIIRSETSNALDKLFVRNISSGIEEELKFSDENIYVPGISLTQKDRDTDEVHLGYSSPKTPSRVYKYNLSNKSKKLVKEQEIPSGHNPENYIVERIEYESHDGRLVPLTITRHKDTKTDGSANLLLYGYGSYGNSMSPGFSSTRLSLINRNIIWATAHIRGGMEKGMKWWKEGKLTNKKNTFEDYIYAA
;
A
#
# COMPACT_ATOMS: atom_id res chain seq x y z
N MET A 1 19.07 -28.02 -23.50
CA MET A 1 19.06 -28.65 -22.15
C MET A 1 17.80 -29.50 -22.02
N LYS A 2 17.81 -30.60 -21.25
CA LYS A 2 16.59 -31.39 -21.00
C LYS A 2 15.75 -30.67 -19.96
N ILE A 3 14.41 -30.76 -20.10
CA ILE A 3 13.43 -30.27 -19.11
C ILE A 3 13.73 -30.99 -17.78
N PRO A 4 13.86 -30.26 -16.67
CA PRO A 4 14.00 -30.87 -15.35
C PRO A 4 12.84 -31.81 -15.03
N TYR A 5 13.16 -32.93 -14.41
CA TYR A 5 12.15 -33.93 -14.07
C TYR A 5 11.90 -33.91 -12.56
N LEU A 6 10.69 -33.57 -12.19
CA LEU A 6 10.23 -33.69 -10.81
C LEU A 6 9.75 -35.12 -10.55
N ARG A 7 10.40 -35.80 -9.59
CA ARG A 7 10.06 -37.17 -9.24
C ARG A 7 8.64 -37.29 -8.66
N LYS A 8 7.88 -38.22 -9.16
CA LYS A 8 6.57 -38.54 -8.62
C LYS A 8 6.71 -39.30 -7.31
N LYS A 9 6.02 -38.87 -6.27
CA LYS A 9 5.81 -39.57 -4.99
C LYS A 9 4.31 -39.59 -4.73
N PRO A 10 3.58 -40.62 -5.20
CA PRO A 10 2.14 -40.65 -5.10
C PRO A 10 1.66 -40.60 -3.65
N GLU A 11 0.72 -39.72 -3.36
CA GLU A 11 0.03 -39.58 -2.10
C GLU A 11 -1.47 -39.52 -2.34
N LEU A 12 -2.26 -40.31 -1.64
CA LEU A 12 -3.71 -40.23 -1.74
C LEU A 12 -4.22 -39.07 -0.88
N LYS A 13 -4.87 -38.10 -1.53
CA LYS A 13 -5.57 -36.97 -0.89
C LYS A 13 -7.08 -37.20 -0.95
N SER A 14 -7.80 -36.77 0.09
CA SER A 14 -9.25 -36.84 0.12
C SER A 14 -9.83 -35.55 0.70
N CYS A 15 -10.85 -35.00 0.01
CA CYS A 15 -11.58 -33.81 0.47
C CYS A 15 -13.01 -33.88 -0.08
N HIS A 16 -14.02 -33.58 0.76
CA HIS A 16 -15.44 -33.60 0.37
C HIS A 16 -15.90 -34.87 -0.35
N ASN A 17 -15.46 -36.06 0.15
CA ASN A 17 -15.74 -37.36 -0.44
C ASN A 17 -15.17 -37.59 -1.86
N VAL A 18 -14.26 -36.74 -2.32
CA VAL A 18 -13.48 -36.91 -3.54
C VAL A 18 -12.07 -37.36 -3.14
N THR A 19 -11.60 -38.48 -3.72
CA THR A 19 -10.24 -38.98 -3.49
C THR A 19 -9.47 -38.85 -4.81
N TRP A 20 -8.22 -38.32 -4.74
CA TRP A 20 -7.32 -38.25 -5.89
C TRP A 20 -5.91 -38.62 -5.47
N GLU A 21 -5.09 -38.97 -6.44
CA GLU A 21 -3.66 -39.16 -6.28
C GLU A 21 -2.93 -37.87 -6.56
N ASP A 22 -2.15 -37.35 -5.58
CA ASP A 22 -1.23 -36.22 -5.76
C ASP A 22 0.20 -36.75 -5.82
N ASN A 23 0.82 -36.58 -6.97
CA ASN A 23 2.17 -37.06 -7.23
C ASN A 23 3.25 -36.08 -6.74
N TYR A 24 2.89 -34.86 -6.35
CA TYR A 24 3.82 -33.76 -6.14
C TYR A 24 3.63 -33.03 -4.81
N SER A 25 2.73 -33.45 -3.94
CA SER A 25 2.52 -32.84 -2.61
C SER A 25 3.78 -32.81 -1.75
N TRP A 26 4.71 -33.73 -1.96
CA TRP A 26 5.98 -33.81 -1.23
C TRP A 26 6.90 -32.59 -1.41
N ILE A 27 6.73 -31.80 -2.50
CA ILE A 27 7.51 -30.56 -2.71
C ILE A 27 7.02 -29.42 -1.81
N HIS A 28 5.77 -29.52 -1.35
CA HIS A 28 5.23 -28.64 -0.33
C HIS A 28 5.76 -29.07 1.04
N GLN A 29 6.78 -28.38 1.49
CA GLN A 29 7.44 -28.66 2.76
C GLN A 29 6.56 -28.22 3.94
N GLU A 30 6.21 -29.15 4.84
CA GLU A 30 5.33 -28.86 5.99
C GLU A 30 5.95 -27.81 6.93
N ASN A 31 7.29 -27.81 7.07
CA ASN A 31 8.02 -26.86 7.89
C ASN A 31 8.38 -25.55 7.15
N ILE A 32 7.55 -25.09 6.21
CA ILE A 32 7.85 -23.88 5.41
C ILE A 32 8.15 -22.66 6.28
N LEU A 33 7.52 -22.50 7.43
CA LEU A 33 7.77 -21.40 8.36
C LEU A 33 9.16 -21.47 9.00
N GLU A 34 9.72 -22.66 9.19
CA GLU A 34 11.11 -22.82 9.61
C GLU A 34 12.07 -22.48 8.48
N VAL A 35 11.74 -22.87 7.25
CA VAL A 35 12.54 -22.55 6.04
C VAL A 35 12.59 -21.03 5.83
N LEU A 36 11.50 -20.30 6.06
CA LEU A 36 11.47 -18.83 5.98
C LEU A 36 12.44 -18.18 6.98
N ARG A 37 12.60 -18.77 8.18
CA ARG A 37 13.56 -18.29 9.19
C ARG A 37 15.00 -18.75 8.92
N ASP A 38 15.15 -19.93 8.29
CA ASP A 38 16.42 -20.58 8.04
C ASP A 38 16.40 -21.37 6.73
N LYS A 39 16.97 -20.77 5.67
CA LYS A 39 17.01 -21.37 4.33
C LYS A 39 17.67 -22.76 4.28
N ASP A 40 18.49 -23.11 5.27
CA ASP A 40 19.17 -24.41 5.31
C ASP A 40 18.24 -25.55 5.76
N LYS A 41 17.02 -25.20 6.22
CA LYS A 41 15.93 -26.15 6.50
C LYS A 41 15.21 -26.62 5.24
N LEU A 42 15.47 -26.02 4.08
CA LEU A 42 14.92 -26.50 2.80
C LEU A 42 15.49 -27.88 2.50
N LEU A 43 14.59 -28.86 2.21
CA LEU A 43 15.00 -30.22 1.88
C LEU A 43 15.96 -30.23 0.68
N PRO A 44 17.09 -30.95 0.76
CA PRO A 44 18.09 -31.01 -0.31
C PRO A 44 17.49 -31.41 -1.67
N GLU A 45 16.54 -32.34 -1.68
CA GLU A 45 15.86 -32.81 -2.89
C GLU A 45 15.00 -31.71 -3.54
N VAL A 46 14.33 -30.87 -2.73
CA VAL A 46 13.58 -29.71 -3.22
C VAL A 46 14.52 -28.66 -3.77
N ARG A 47 15.61 -28.35 -3.06
CA ARG A 47 16.65 -27.42 -3.51
C ARG A 47 17.23 -27.84 -4.85
N GLU A 48 17.67 -29.08 -4.96
CA GLU A 48 18.24 -29.63 -6.20
C GLU A 48 17.30 -29.46 -7.40
N TYR A 49 16.00 -29.71 -7.20
CA TYR A 49 15.01 -29.52 -8.26
C TYR A 49 14.88 -28.04 -8.67
N LEU A 50 14.77 -27.13 -7.71
CA LEU A 50 14.66 -25.69 -7.97
C LEU A 50 15.91 -25.14 -8.68
N GLU A 51 17.11 -25.59 -8.30
CA GLU A 51 18.37 -25.21 -8.96
C GLU A 51 18.39 -25.68 -10.43
N LYS A 52 17.92 -26.90 -10.71
CA LYS A 52 17.79 -27.40 -12.10
C LYS A 52 16.80 -26.60 -12.93
N GLU A 53 15.68 -26.17 -12.34
CA GLU A 53 14.72 -25.28 -13.02
C GLU A 53 15.33 -23.92 -13.35
N ASN A 54 16.13 -23.36 -12.43
CA ASN A 54 16.87 -22.13 -12.67
C ASN A 54 17.90 -22.29 -13.80
N GLU A 55 18.69 -23.36 -13.79
CA GLU A 55 19.64 -23.67 -14.87
C GLU A 55 18.95 -23.84 -16.22
N TYR A 56 17.78 -24.52 -16.25
CA TYR A 56 16.98 -24.68 -17.45
C TYR A 56 16.49 -23.33 -17.99
N THR A 57 15.97 -22.48 -17.10
CA THR A 57 15.52 -21.14 -17.44
C THR A 57 16.65 -20.29 -17.99
N ASP A 58 17.81 -20.26 -17.31
CA ASP A 58 18.98 -19.52 -17.75
C ASP A 58 19.49 -19.98 -19.12
N HIS A 59 19.47 -21.28 -19.37
CA HIS A 59 19.85 -21.84 -20.67
C HIS A 59 18.92 -21.36 -21.79
N HIS A 60 17.60 -21.40 -21.59
CA HIS A 60 16.63 -21.01 -22.60
C HIS A 60 16.54 -19.51 -22.82
N LEU A 61 16.80 -18.71 -21.79
CA LEU A 61 16.84 -17.25 -21.88
C LEU A 61 18.21 -16.68 -22.27
N ASN A 62 19.23 -17.55 -22.46
CA ASN A 62 20.59 -17.09 -22.72
C ASN A 62 20.72 -16.21 -23.98
N ASN A 63 19.93 -16.48 -25.02
CA ASN A 63 19.91 -15.69 -26.26
C ASN A 63 19.29 -14.29 -26.07
N THR A 64 18.61 -14.04 -24.97
CA THR A 64 17.97 -12.74 -24.67
C THR A 64 18.83 -11.88 -23.74
N LYS A 65 19.97 -12.35 -23.23
CA LYS A 65 20.80 -11.64 -22.24
C LYS A 65 21.22 -10.23 -22.68
N THR A 66 21.56 -10.06 -23.95
CA THR A 66 21.90 -8.73 -24.48
C THR A 66 20.67 -7.80 -24.44
N LEU A 67 19.53 -8.27 -24.93
CA LEU A 67 18.28 -7.51 -24.87
C LEU A 67 17.87 -7.17 -23.41
N GLN A 68 18.01 -8.13 -22.50
CA GLN A 68 17.74 -7.89 -21.07
C GLN A 68 18.61 -6.77 -20.50
N LYS A 69 19.94 -6.80 -20.81
CA LYS A 69 20.87 -5.77 -20.38
C LYS A 69 20.53 -4.39 -20.97
N ASP A 70 20.19 -4.35 -22.26
CA ASP A 70 19.83 -3.11 -22.95
C ASP A 70 18.55 -2.52 -22.38
N LEU A 71 17.51 -3.35 -22.17
CA LEU A 71 16.24 -2.92 -21.53
C LEU A 71 16.45 -2.48 -20.08
N PHE A 72 17.28 -3.20 -19.32
CA PHE A 72 17.61 -2.80 -17.95
C PHE A 72 18.25 -1.41 -17.91
N ASN A 73 19.24 -1.17 -18.76
CA ASN A 73 19.93 0.13 -18.82
C ASN A 73 18.98 1.24 -19.30
N GLU A 74 18.12 0.94 -20.27
CA GLU A 74 17.12 1.88 -20.78
C GLU A 74 16.10 2.25 -19.70
N ILE A 75 15.56 1.26 -18.97
CA ILE A 75 14.60 1.47 -17.87
C ILE A 75 15.27 2.25 -16.72
N LYS A 76 16.48 1.84 -16.31
CA LYS A 76 17.25 2.53 -15.29
C LYS A 76 17.56 3.98 -15.67
N GLY A 77 17.89 4.24 -16.94
CA GLY A 77 18.15 5.59 -17.46
C GLY A 77 16.94 6.53 -17.45
N ARG A 78 15.71 6.02 -17.21
CA ARG A 78 14.52 6.83 -17.01
C ARG A 78 14.26 7.20 -15.57
N ILE A 79 15.00 6.65 -14.63
CA ILE A 79 14.83 6.88 -13.21
C ILE A 79 15.86 7.90 -12.74
N LYS A 80 15.42 9.00 -12.16
CA LYS A 80 16.30 9.93 -11.46
C LYS A 80 16.76 9.29 -10.16
N LEU A 81 18.02 8.90 -10.09
CA LEU A 81 18.58 8.18 -8.95
C LEU A 81 18.89 9.11 -7.77
N ASP A 82 19.38 10.32 -8.04
CA ASP A 82 19.60 11.36 -7.03
C ASP A 82 18.35 12.26 -6.95
N ASP A 83 17.41 11.88 -6.09
CA ASP A 83 16.13 12.59 -5.93
C ASP A 83 15.77 12.79 -4.46
N GLU A 84 14.97 13.80 -4.18
CA GLU A 84 14.49 14.14 -2.84
C GLU A 84 12.97 14.23 -2.81
N SER A 85 12.33 13.72 -1.76
CA SER A 85 10.91 13.93 -1.53
C SER A 85 10.62 15.39 -1.13
N LEU A 86 9.35 15.81 -1.23
CA LEU A 86 8.95 17.09 -0.67
C LEU A 86 9.05 17.05 0.87
N PRO A 87 9.49 18.15 1.50
CA PRO A 87 9.50 18.24 2.95
C PRO A 87 8.10 18.17 3.55
N TYR A 88 7.98 17.45 4.65
CA TYR A 88 6.79 17.35 5.49
C TYR A 88 7.09 17.99 6.86
N LYS A 89 6.27 18.94 7.29
CA LYS A 89 6.44 19.59 8.59
C LYS A 89 5.82 18.76 9.69
N ASP A 90 6.62 18.45 10.71
CA ASP A 90 6.16 17.76 11.91
C ASP A 90 6.78 18.45 13.13
N HIS A 91 5.94 18.98 14.00
CA HIS A 91 6.33 19.77 15.18
C HIS A 91 7.39 20.84 14.87
N THR A 92 8.64 20.62 15.28
CA THR A 92 9.70 21.62 15.17
C THR A 92 10.61 21.42 13.96
N TYR A 93 10.41 20.32 13.19
CA TYR A 93 11.25 19.97 12.05
C TYR A 93 10.46 19.82 10.75
N GLU A 94 11.17 19.93 9.66
CA GLU A 94 10.79 19.45 8.33
C GLU A 94 11.57 18.16 8.07
N TYR A 95 10.88 17.12 7.61
CA TYR A 95 11.44 15.81 7.29
C TYR A 95 11.27 15.49 5.81
N TRP A 96 12.29 14.89 5.20
CA TRP A 96 12.21 14.38 3.83
C TRP A 96 13.15 13.20 3.64
N THR A 97 13.01 12.53 2.52
CA THR A 97 13.89 11.43 2.10
C THR A 97 14.69 11.83 0.86
N LYS A 98 15.90 11.30 0.78
CA LYS A 98 16.80 11.44 -0.35
C LYS A 98 17.25 10.07 -0.81
N THR A 99 17.43 9.90 -2.15
CA THR A 99 18.15 8.79 -2.77
C THR A 99 19.45 9.29 -3.39
N THR A 100 20.38 8.41 -3.72
CA THR A 100 21.67 8.76 -4.34
C THR A 100 21.95 7.89 -5.55
N GLU A 101 22.83 8.31 -6.44
CA GLU A 101 23.16 7.55 -7.65
C GLU A 101 23.70 6.15 -7.39
N THR A 102 24.40 5.96 -6.28
CA THR A 102 25.09 4.70 -5.92
C THR A 102 24.41 3.93 -4.79
N GLY A 103 23.50 4.58 -4.04
CA GLY A 103 22.78 3.97 -2.93
C GLY A 103 21.63 3.08 -3.40
N ASN A 104 21.31 2.08 -2.60
CA ASN A 104 20.15 1.21 -2.82
C ASN A 104 19.00 1.51 -1.85
N TYR A 105 19.29 2.30 -0.81
CA TYR A 105 18.34 2.62 0.26
C TYR A 105 18.20 4.13 0.43
N SER A 106 17.08 4.54 1.03
CA SER A 106 16.83 5.94 1.30
C SER A 106 17.63 6.48 2.49
N ILE A 107 17.90 7.77 2.42
CA ILE A 107 18.42 8.58 3.51
C ILE A 107 17.26 9.42 4.05
N LYS A 108 16.99 9.41 5.37
CA LYS A 108 16.01 10.30 6.00
C LYS A 108 16.74 11.51 6.60
N LEU A 109 16.30 12.66 6.16
CA LEU A 109 16.85 13.95 6.54
C LEU A 109 15.82 14.74 7.33
N ARG A 110 16.31 15.64 8.18
CA ARG A 110 15.48 16.64 8.83
C ARG A 110 16.20 17.98 8.92
N LYS A 111 15.40 19.01 9.06
CA LYS A 111 15.88 20.38 9.30
C LYS A 111 14.95 21.06 10.28
N LYS A 112 15.51 21.71 11.30
CA LYS A 112 14.70 22.49 12.23
C LYS A 112 14.07 23.67 11.50
N ILE A 113 12.79 23.92 11.69
CA ILE A 113 12.07 25.03 11.07
C ILE A 113 12.78 26.35 11.42
N GLY A 114 13.12 27.13 10.39
CA GLY A 114 13.87 28.38 10.54
C GLY A 114 15.40 28.22 10.63
N SER A 115 15.94 27.02 10.47
CA SER A 115 17.38 26.75 10.41
C SER A 115 17.79 26.29 8.99
N ASP A 116 19.05 26.52 8.64
CA ASP A 116 19.64 25.98 7.40
C ASP A 116 20.42 24.67 7.62
N LEU A 117 20.58 24.24 8.89
CA LEU A 117 21.30 23.02 9.24
C LEU A 117 20.46 21.79 8.93
N ILE A 118 20.95 20.96 8.03
CA ILE A 118 20.35 19.66 7.67
C ILE A 118 21.03 18.58 8.50
N GLU A 119 20.22 17.71 9.10
CA GLU A 119 20.66 16.55 9.88
C GLU A 119 20.25 15.27 9.12
N GLU A 120 21.22 14.37 8.91
CA GLU A 120 20.97 12.99 8.49
C GLU A 120 20.62 12.17 9.74
N ILE A 121 19.40 11.64 9.80
CA ILE A 121 18.92 10.84 10.94
C ILE A 121 18.84 9.36 10.64
N TRP A 122 18.92 8.98 9.35
CA TRP A 122 18.94 7.61 8.87
C TRP A 122 19.63 7.51 7.52
N ASN A 123 20.40 6.44 7.33
CA ASN A 123 21.01 6.10 6.06
C ASN A 123 21.00 4.57 5.91
N GLY A 124 20.13 4.07 5.03
CA GLY A 124 19.90 2.63 4.91
C GLY A 124 21.11 1.85 4.37
N ASP A 125 21.90 2.45 3.48
CA ASP A 125 23.12 1.81 2.96
C ASP A 125 24.16 1.66 4.07
N ASN A 126 24.36 2.69 4.90
CA ASN A 126 25.26 2.64 6.06
C ASN A 126 24.80 1.62 7.11
N GLU A 127 23.49 1.51 7.34
CA GLU A 127 22.96 0.52 8.29
C GLU A 127 23.16 -0.91 7.78
N LYS A 128 22.92 -1.17 6.49
CA LYS A 128 23.18 -2.47 5.88
C LYS A 128 24.67 -2.86 5.98
N GLU A 129 25.57 -1.91 5.68
CA GLU A 129 27.00 -2.12 5.74
C GLU A 129 27.47 -2.46 7.17
N LYS A 130 26.99 -1.71 8.18
CA LYS A 130 27.30 -1.98 9.60
C LYS A 130 26.86 -3.38 10.04
N LEU A 131 25.71 -3.85 9.54
CA LEU A 131 25.17 -5.17 9.88
C LEU A 131 25.85 -6.30 9.10
N GLY A 132 26.45 -6.03 7.95
CA GLY A 132 27.13 -7.02 7.12
C GLY A 132 26.22 -8.12 6.57
N VAL A 133 24.94 -7.80 6.31
CA VAL A 133 23.91 -8.77 5.89
C VAL A 133 23.70 -8.78 4.39
N GLU A 134 23.38 -9.95 3.84
CA GLU A 134 23.05 -10.09 2.41
C GLU A 134 21.70 -9.44 2.07
N TYR A 135 20.67 -9.75 2.86
CA TYR A 135 19.34 -9.15 2.73
C TYR A 135 19.14 -8.05 3.77
N PHE A 136 18.47 -6.96 3.35
CA PHE A 136 18.18 -5.84 4.23
C PHE A 136 16.85 -5.21 3.80
N GLY A 137 15.80 -5.45 4.59
CA GLY A 137 14.47 -4.86 4.43
C GLY A 137 14.16 -3.91 5.58
N VAL A 138 13.69 -2.71 5.26
CA VAL A 138 13.20 -1.72 6.25
C VAL A 138 11.68 -1.83 6.28
N GLY A 139 11.11 -2.14 7.45
CA GLY A 139 9.67 -2.24 7.63
C GLY A 139 9.04 -0.88 7.94
N ASP A 140 9.57 -0.19 8.94
CA ASP A 140 9.09 1.13 9.37
C ASP A 140 10.24 2.05 9.76
N LEU A 141 10.00 3.35 9.74
CA LEU A 141 10.97 4.39 10.09
C LEU A 141 10.24 5.63 10.61
N GLU A 142 9.94 5.65 11.91
CA GLU A 142 9.08 6.62 12.57
C GLU A 142 9.86 7.49 13.55
N VAL A 143 9.55 8.79 13.61
CA VAL A 143 10.16 9.72 14.56
C VAL A 143 9.19 9.98 15.71
N SER A 144 9.69 10.01 16.95
CA SER A 144 8.88 10.33 18.13
C SER A 144 8.36 11.77 18.10
N ASN A 145 7.25 12.04 18.82
CA ASN A 145 6.60 13.36 18.81
C ASN A 145 7.49 14.49 19.36
N ASN A 146 8.44 14.18 20.23
CA ASN A 146 9.41 15.15 20.77
C ASN A 146 10.69 15.28 19.90
N ASP A 147 10.69 14.71 18.69
CA ASP A 147 11.82 14.73 17.74
C ASP A 147 13.13 14.10 18.26
N LYS A 148 13.05 13.31 19.36
CA LYS A 148 14.23 12.78 20.06
C LYS A 148 14.63 11.38 19.60
N TYR A 149 13.63 10.52 19.33
CA TYR A 149 13.84 9.12 19.02
C TYR A 149 13.48 8.79 17.59
N LEU A 150 14.18 7.80 17.05
CA LEU A 150 13.87 7.14 15.79
C LEU A 150 13.54 5.68 16.10
N GLY A 151 12.27 5.29 15.88
CA GLY A 151 11.83 3.91 15.88
C GLY A 151 11.95 3.35 14.48
N TYR A 152 12.56 2.19 14.35
CA TYR A 152 12.68 1.53 13.05
C TYR A 152 12.67 0.02 13.17
N SER A 153 12.33 -0.65 12.09
CA SER A 153 12.31 -2.11 12.06
C SER A 153 13.02 -2.67 10.85
N LEU A 154 13.69 -3.80 11.03
CA LEU A 154 14.52 -4.44 10.01
C LEU A 154 14.18 -5.93 9.89
N ASP A 155 14.11 -6.40 8.64
CA ASP A 155 14.25 -7.81 8.30
C ASP A 155 15.62 -8.01 7.63
N THR A 156 16.45 -8.85 8.21
CA THR A 156 17.81 -9.14 7.70
C THR A 156 17.93 -10.50 7.03
N LYS A 157 16.80 -11.21 6.84
CA LYS A 157 16.76 -12.58 6.30
C LYS A 157 15.86 -12.73 5.07
N GLY A 158 14.96 -11.78 4.80
CA GLY A 158 13.90 -11.90 3.80
C GLY A 158 12.73 -12.76 4.26
N SER A 159 12.51 -12.81 5.57
CA SER A 159 11.51 -13.65 6.21
C SER A 159 10.20 -12.94 6.55
N GLU A 160 10.18 -11.61 6.40
CA GLU A 160 9.10 -10.72 6.85
C GLU A 160 8.83 -10.79 8.38
N TYR A 161 9.78 -11.35 9.15
CA TYR A 161 9.86 -11.20 10.60
C TYR A 161 10.77 -10.02 10.89
N TYR A 162 10.20 -8.94 11.36
CA TYR A 162 10.93 -7.71 11.64
C TYR A 162 11.39 -7.65 13.09
N THR A 163 12.55 -7.02 13.27
CA THR A 163 13.07 -6.65 14.60
C THR A 163 13.01 -5.13 14.73
N ILE A 164 12.36 -4.65 15.81
CA ILE A 164 12.22 -3.23 16.11
C ILE A 164 13.39 -2.76 16.97
N PHE A 165 13.87 -1.56 16.67
CA PHE A 165 14.90 -0.82 17.39
C PHE A 165 14.43 0.60 17.69
N ILE A 166 14.81 1.15 18.83
CA ILE A 166 14.64 2.56 19.16
C ILE A 166 16.01 3.20 19.35
N ARG A 167 16.27 4.25 18.59
CA ARG A 167 17.54 4.99 18.57
C ARG A 167 17.33 6.41 19.06
N GLU A 168 18.19 6.90 19.96
CA GLU A 168 18.23 8.33 20.26
C GLU A 168 18.97 9.07 19.14
N ILE A 169 18.27 10.00 18.45
CA ILE A 169 18.78 10.65 17.22
C ILE A 169 20.08 11.41 17.50
N LYS A 170 20.14 12.16 18.61
CA LYS A 170 21.29 13.02 18.95
C LYS A 170 22.58 12.23 19.21
N THR A 171 22.48 11.12 19.91
CA THR A 171 23.66 10.31 20.32
C THR A 171 23.92 9.15 19.37
N ASN A 172 22.97 8.84 18.51
CA ASN A 172 22.96 7.67 17.63
C ASN A 172 23.01 6.33 18.38
N ASN A 173 22.68 6.31 19.68
CA ASN A 173 22.68 5.11 20.50
C ASN A 173 21.34 4.39 20.41
N ILE A 174 21.37 3.06 20.27
CA ILE A 174 20.20 2.21 20.44
C ILE A 174 19.91 2.13 21.94
N ILE A 175 18.70 2.50 22.35
CA ILE A 175 18.29 2.63 23.75
C ILE A 175 17.31 1.54 24.18
N THR A 176 16.92 0.65 23.30
CA THR A 176 16.02 -0.45 23.61
C THR A 176 16.65 -1.77 23.16
N LYS A 177 16.38 -2.85 23.91
CA LYS A 177 16.74 -4.18 23.44
C LYS A 177 15.92 -4.53 22.18
N GLU A 178 16.47 -5.37 21.33
CA GLU A 178 15.79 -5.84 20.11
C GLU A 178 14.42 -6.46 20.42
N ILE A 179 13.38 -5.97 19.76
CA ILE A 179 12.04 -6.54 19.84
C ILE A 179 11.80 -7.31 18.54
N SER A 180 11.98 -8.62 18.60
CA SER A 180 11.95 -9.51 17.43
C SER A 180 10.56 -10.10 17.17
N GLU A 181 10.42 -10.76 16.01
CA GLU A 181 9.20 -11.45 15.56
C GLU A 181 7.97 -10.54 15.46
N THR A 182 8.20 -9.29 15.05
CA THR A 182 7.13 -8.30 14.86
C THR A 182 6.69 -8.22 13.41
N SER A 183 5.53 -7.57 13.17
CA SER A 183 5.06 -7.22 11.81
C SER A 183 5.79 -6.00 11.21
N GLY A 184 6.66 -5.35 11.98
CA GLY A 184 7.48 -4.22 11.55
C GLY A 184 6.93 -2.84 11.89
N GLY A 185 5.62 -2.67 12.14
CA GLY A 185 5.05 -1.36 12.46
C GLY A 185 5.45 -0.85 13.84
N VAL A 186 5.75 0.46 13.96
CA VAL A 186 6.08 1.17 15.20
C VAL A 186 5.16 2.37 15.36
N THR A 187 4.43 2.46 16.47
CA THR A 187 3.58 3.61 16.79
C THR A 187 3.99 4.18 18.15
N PHE A 188 4.53 5.40 18.16
CA PHE A 188 4.88 6.08 19.42
C PHE A 188 3.61 6.50 20.18
N SER A 189 3.67 6.43 21.52
CA SER A 189 2.70 7.15 22.34
C SER A 189 2.92 8.66 22.24
N LEU A 190 1.87 9.47 22.42
CA LEU A 190 1.99 10.93 22.29
C LEU A 190 2.96 11.54 23.29
N ASP A 191 3.14 10.92 24.48
CA ASP A 191 4.09 11.34 25.51
C ASP A 191 5.50 10.77 25.30
N ASP A 192 5.71 10.00 24.23
CA ASP A 192 6.97 9.34 23.87
C ASP A 192 7.57 8.43 24.95
N LYS A 193 6.75 7.94 25.87
CA LYS A 193 7.19 6.96 26.87
C LYS A 193 7.14 5.53 26.36
N TYR A 194 6.23 5.27 25.41
CA TYR A 194 5.94 3.94 24.92
C TYR A 194 5.97 3.89 23.41
N ILE A 195 6.15 2.67 22.90
CA ILE A 195 5.75 2.29 21.55
C ILE A 195 4.70 1.19 21.62
N PHE A 196 3.81 1.19 20.62
CA PHE A 196 2.90 0.08 20.33
C PHE A 196 3.38 -0.67 19.10
N TYR A 197 3.27 -1.99 19.12
CA TYR A 197 3.67 -2.84 18.01
C TYR A 197 2.85 -4.13 17.97
N SER A 198 2.85 -4.80 16.80
CA SER A 198 2.21 -6.11 16.65
C SER A 198 3.26 -7.21 16.62
N LYS A 199 3.02 -8.28 17.37
CA LYS A 199 3.85 -9.48 17.34
C LYS A 199 3.20 -10.56 16.48
N LEU A 200 4.03 -11.23 15.66
CA LEU A 200 3.59 -12.37 14.83
C LEU A 200 3.49 -13.64 15.68
N ASP A 201 2.51 -14.47 15.37
CA ASP A 201 2.36 -15.79 15.96
C ASP A 201 3.09 -16.88 15.13
N GLU A 202 2.91 -18.14 15.52
CA GLU A 202 3.49 -19.30 14.87
C GLU A 202 3.04 -19.49 13.40
N ASN A 203 1.92 -18.89 13.01
CA ASN A 203 1.37 -18.91 11.66
C ASN A 203 1.73 -17.65 10.83
N HIS A 204 2.69 -16.84 11.29
CA HIS A 204 3.08 -15.58 10.68
C HIS A 204 1.91 -14.56 10.61
N ARG A 205 1.08 -14.54 11.66
CA ARG A 205 -0.09 -13.65 11.75
C ARG A 205 0.09 -12.64 12.89
N ALA A 206 -0.12 -11.36 12.62
CA ALA A 206 -0.17 -10.32 13.64
C ALA A 206 -1.51 -10.40 14.37
N ARG A 207 -1.54 -11.01 15.56
CA ARG A 207 -2.77 -11.16 16.37
C ARG A 207 -2.71 -10.49 17.73
N LYS A 208 -1.56 -9.94 18.11
CA LYS A 208 -1.36 -9.34 19.42
C LYS A 208 -0.78 -7.94 19.29
N ILE A 209 -1.31 -7.00 20.05
CA ILE A 209 -0.75 -5.65 20.22
C ILE A 209 -0.09 -5.58 21.59
N PHE A 210 1.17 -5.20 21.61
CA PHE A 210 1.95 -4.94 22.82
C PHE A 210 2.26 -3.46 22.96
N ARG A 211 2.50 -3.04 24.21
CA ARG A 211 3.06 -1.76 24.58
C ARG A 211 4.42 -1.98 25.24
N HIS A 212 5.46 -1.35 24.69
CA HIS A 212 6.82 -1.37 25.21
C HIS A 212 7.18 -0.03 25.81
N GLU A 213 7.70 0.00 27.05
CA GLU A 213 8.24 1.21 27.67
C GLU A 213 9.66 1.45 27.16
N ILE A 214 9.89 2.61 26.55
CA ILE A 214 11.19 2.97 25.95
C ILE A 214 12.29 2.95 27.00
N GLY A 215 13.36 2.19 26.72
CA GLY A 215 14.50 2.02 27.61
C GLY A 215 14.37 0.86 28.61
N LYS A 216 13.28 0.12 28.58
CA LYS A 216 13.09 -1.11 29.36
C LYS A 216 13.48 -2.37 28.58
N PHE A 217 13.37 -3.51 29.22
CA PHE A 217 13.51 -4.82 28.57
C PHE A 217 12.17 -5.26 28.00
N ASN A 218 12.19 -5.93 26.86
CA ASN A 218 10.98 -6.38 26.14
C ASN A 218 10.24 -7.56 26.79
N ASP A 219 10.79 -8.21 27.80
CA ASP A 219 10.13 -9.20 28.64
C ASP A 219 9.14 -8.59 29.66
N GLU A 220 9.20 -7.25 29.83
CA GLU A 220 8.25 -6.46 30.62
C GLU A 220 7.11 -5.86 29.77
N ASP A 221 7.04 -6.21 28.46
CA ASP A 221 6.07 -5.62 27.55
C ASP A 221 4.63 -6.03 27.87
N GLU A 222 3.74 -5.04 27.90
CA GLU A 222 2.34 -5.23 28.27
C GLU A 222 1.51 -5.65 27.06
N LEU A 223 0.79 -6.76 27.16
CA LEU A 223 -0.20 -7.18 26.18
C LEU A 223 -1.45 -6.29 26.29
N ILE A 224 -1.72 -5.48 25.28
CA ILE A 224 -2.87 -4.57 25.22
C ILE A 224 -4.09 -5.23 24.60
N PHE A 225 -3.87 -6.01 23.53
CA PHE A 225 -4.97 -6.65 22.82
C PHE A 225 -4.54 -7.98 22.21
N GLU A 226 -5.46 -8.96 22.20
CA GLU A 226 -5.27 -10.24 21.50
C GLU A 226 -6.51 -10.61 20.69
N GLU A 227 -6.34 -10.76 19.39
CA GLU A 227 -7.35 -11.34 18.51
C GLU A 227 -7.37 -12.87 18.65
N LYS A 228 -8.54 -13.42 18.94
CA LYS A 228 -8.71 -14.86 19.17
C LYS A 228 -8.90 -15.67 17.87
N SER A 229 -9.39 -15.02 16.82
CA SER A 229 -9.60 -15.68 15.53
C SER A 229 -8.30 -15.74 14.73
N GLU A 230 -7.94 -16.92 14.27
CA GLU A 230 -6.78 -17.13 13.39
C GLU A 230 -6.96 -16.53 11.99
N ALA A 231 -8.21 -16.22 11.60
CA ALA A 231 -8.51 -15.61 10.31
C ALA A 231 -8.26 -14.09 10.28
N PHE A 232 -8.11 -13.46 11.45
CA PHE A 232 -7.99 -12.01 11.57
C PHE A 232 -6.57 -11.56 11.93
N THR A 233 -6.19 -10.41 11.44
CA THR A 233 -4.96 -9.71 11.82
C THR A 233 -5.28 -8.41 12.53
N VAL A 234 -4.34 -7.89 13.32
CA VAL A 234 -4.51 -6.66 14.10
C VAL A 234 -3.46 -5.61 13.73
N GLY A 235 -3.86 -4.35 13.84
CA GLY A 235 -2.98 -3.19 13.76
C GLY A 235 -3.47 -2.11 14.71
N ILE A 236 -2.59 -1.20 15.11
CA ILE A 236 -2.91 -0.05 15.94
C ILE A 236 -2.48 1.24 15.25
N GLY A 237 -3.24 2.31 15.44
CA GLY A 237 -2.91 3.61 14.93
C GLY A 237 -3.56 4.73 15.74
N LEU A 238 -2.97 5.93 15.63
CA LEU A 238 -3.47 7.14 16.27
C LEU A 238 -4.59 7.77 15.41
N SER A 239 -5.62 8.32 16.07
CA SER A 239 -6.68 9.09 15.39
C SER A 239 -6.14 10.38 14.77
N SER A 240 -6.85 10.92 13.76
CA SER A 240 -6.44 12.15 13.07
C SER A 240 -6.42 13.40 13.97
N ASP A 241 -7.19 13.39 15.06
CA ASP A 241 -7.25 14.44 16.07
C ASP A 241 -6.41 14.13 17.32
N GLU A 242 -5.62 13.05 17.27
CA GLU A 242 -4.68 12.62 18.33
C GLU A 242 -5.34 12.40 19.71
N LYS A 243 -6.65 12.03 19.73
CA LYS A 243 -7.39 11.79 20.99
C LYS A 243 -7.50 10.32 21.35
N TYR A 244 -7.40 9.43 20.37
CA TYR A 244 -7.63 7.99 20.53
C TYR A 244 -6.59 7.16 19.80
N TYR A 245 -6.28 6.00 20.36
CA TYR A 245 -5.72 4.89 19.59
C TYR A 245 -6.85 3.99 19.15
N PHE A 246 -6.80 3.60 17.87
CA PHE A 246 -7.69 2.62 17.28
C PHE A 246 -6.94 1.31 17.02
N ILE A 247 -7.49 0.21 17.53
CA ILE A 247 -7.04 -1.14 17.17
C ILE A 247 -8.01 -1.67 16.12
N ASN A 248 -7.47 -1.95 14.94
CA ASN A 248 -8.23 -2.51 13.83
C ASN A 248 -7.95 -4.01 13.75
N THR A 249 -9.01 -4.82 13.70
CA THR A 249 -8.89 -6.26 13.44
C THR A 249 -9.75 -6.63 12.26
N SER A 250 -9.19 -7.37 11.30
CA SER A 250 -9.89 -7.69 10.05
C SER A 250 -9.38 -8.94 9.36
N ASP A 251 -10.27 -9.54 8.59
CA ASP A 251 -9.94 -10.39 7.46
C ASP A 251 -10.22 -9.64 6.14
N HIS A 252 -10.29 -10.35 5.02
CA HIS A 252 -10.55 -9.73 3.71
C HIS A 252 -11.99 -9.20 3.52
N ASN A 253 -12.94 -9.57 4.37
CA ASN A 253 -14.36 -9.31 4.16
C ASN A 253 -15.06 -8.70 5.37
N THR A 254 -14.42 -8.72 6.53
CA THR A 254 -15.03 -8.38 7.81
C THR A 254 -14.02 -7.63 8.65
N SER A 255 -14.45 -6.57 9.31
CA SER A 255 -13.61 -5.84 10.26
C SER A 255 -14.30 -5.63 11.60
N GLU A 256 -13.49 -5.34 12.61
CA GLU A 256 -13.91 -4.93 13.94
C GLU A 256 -12.88 -3.92 14.47
N GLN A 257 -13.32 -2.95 15.24
CA GLN A 257 -12.44 -1.91 15.73
C GLN A 257 -12.67 -1.64 17.21
N TYR A 258 -11.56 -1.43 17.92
CA TYR A 258 -11.53 -1.05 19.32
C TYR A 258 -10.84 0.29 19.46
N TYR A 259 -11.08 0.99 20.58
CA TYR A 259 -10.45 2.26 20.88
C TYR A 259 -10.13 2.42 22.38
N PHE A 260 -9.16 3.25 22.69
CA PHE A 260 -8.88 3.78 24.02
C PHE A 260 -8.31 5.19 23.92
N GLY A 261 -8.45 5.97 24.99
CA GLY A 261 -7.95 7.35 25.04
C GLY A 261 -6.43 7.41 25.09
N VAL A 262 -5.85 8.44 24.50
CA VAL A 262 -4.38 8.63 24.52
C VAL A 262 -3.82 8.88 25.92
N ASP A 263 -4.65 9.42 26.85
CA ASP A 263 -4.29 9.72 28.24
C ASP A 263 -4.51 8.54 29.20
N GLU A 264 -4.97 7.37 28.72
CA GLU A 264 -5.19 6.20 29.56
C GLU A 264 -3.85 5.59 29.99
N GLU A 265 -3.44 5.72 31.24
CA GLU A 265 -2.20 5.12 31.79
C GLU A 265 -2.18 3.60 31.61
N LYS A 266 -3.35 2.96 31.77
CA LYS A 266 -3.57 1.55 31.51
C LYS A 266 -4.57 1.40 30.38
N PRO A 267 -4.09 1.24 29.14
CA PRO A 267 -4.98 1.09 27.99
C PRO A 267 -6.01 -0.02 28.19
N SER A 268 -7.28 0.32 28.03
CA SER A 268 -8.40 -0.63 28.11
C SER A 268 -9.22 -0.56 26.83
N PRO A 269 -8.87 -1.36 25.80
CA PRO A 269 -9.54 -1.31 24.50
C PRO A 269 -11.05 -1.59 24.63
N LYS A 270 -11.87 -0.63 24.19
CA LYS A 270 -13.33 -0.70 24.18
C LYS A 270 -13.79 -1.01 22.75
N LEU A 271 -14.64 -2.00 22.60
CA LEU A 271 -15.24 -2.36 21.31
C LEU A 271 -16.13 -1.21 20.81
N ILE A 272 -15.96 -0.85 19.52
CA ILE A 272 -16.85 0.13 18.87
C ILE A 272 -18.15 -0.58 18.44
N MET A 273 -18.06 -1.50 17.51
CA MET A 273 -19.22 -2.31 17.05
C MET A 273 -18.75 -3.75 16.85
N GLN A 274 -19.59 -4.69 17.25
CA GLN A 274 -19.31 -6.12 17.05
C GLN A 274 -19.25 -6.43 15.55
N ARG A 275 -18.28 -7.26 15.16
CA ARG A 275 -18.14 -7.71 13.78
C ARG A 275 -19.38 -8.47 13.29
N GLU A 276 -19.73 -8.22 12.06
CA GLU A 276 -20.78 -8.89 11.32
C GLU A 276 -20.17 -9.41 10.01
N LYS A 277 -20.36 -10.71 9.73
CA LYS A 277 -19.74 -11.33 8.55
C LYS A 277 -20.09 -10.59 7.27
N GLY A 278 -19.08 -10.19 6.53
CA GLY A 278 -19.22 -9.43 5.28
C GLY A 278 -19.38 -7.92 5.47
N VAL A 279 -19.36 -7.42 6.71
CA VAL A 279 -19.35 -6.00 7.01
C VAL A 279 -17.93 -5.54 7.30
N ILE A 280 -17.51 -4.57 6.53
CA ILE A 280 -16.25 -3.84 6.71
C ILE A 280 -16.61 -2.46 7.25
N TYR A 281 -15.93 -2.02 8.32
CA TYR A 281 -16.08 -0.67 8.82
C TYR A 281 -14.75 -0.15 9.40
N SER A 282 -14.59 1.16 9.39
CA SER A 282 -13.47 1.86 10.00
C SER A 282 -13.96 3.22 10.50
N VAL A 283 -13.77 3.48 11.79
CA VAL A 283 -14.13 4.74 12.44
C VAL A 283 -12.89 5.62 12.55
N SER A 284 -13.04 6.88 12.19
CA SER A 284 -12.07 7.96 12.38
C SER A 284 -12.64 9.00 13.33
N SER A 285 -11.77 9.64 14.13
CA SER A 285 -12.15 10.74 15.02
C SER A 285 -11.65 12.07 14.45
N TRP A 286 -12.55 13.07 14.42
CA TRP A 286 -12.22 14.44 14.05
C TRP A 286 -13.24 15.43 14.60
N ASP A 287 -12.78 16.53 15.19
CA ASP A 287 -13.58 17.65 15.70
C ASP A 287 -14.75 17.21 16.59
N ASN A 288 -14.46 16.35 17.58
CA ASN A 288 -15.42 15.75 18.53
C ASN A 288 -16.53 14.91 17.85
N LYS A 289 -16.31 14.46 16.63
CA LYS A 289 -17.20 13.55 15.91
C LYS A 289 -16.45 12.29 15.48
N PHE A 290 -17.22 11.24 15.28
CA PHE A 290 -16.73 9.96 14.78
C PHE A 290 -17.36 9.68 13.43
N TYR A 291 -16.53 9.38 12.46
CA TYR A 291 -16.91 9.11 11.06
C TYR A 291 -16.69 7.64 10.76
N ASN A 292 -17.76 6.93 10.48
CA ASN A 292 -17.74 5.50 10.20
C ASN A 292 -17.86 5.25 8.70
N HIS A 293 -16.75 4.90 8.07
CA HIS A 293 -16.72 4.41 6.70
C HIS A 293 -17.10 2.93 6.69
N THR A 294 -18.24 2.56 6.10
CA THR A 294 -18.77 1.21 6.20
C THR A 294 -19.58 0.77 4.98
N ASN A 295 -19.56 -0.54 4.70
CA ASN A 295 -20.45 -1.16 3.73
C ASN A 295 -21.73 -1.73 4.36
N LYS A 296 -22.02 -1.48 5.63
CA LYS A 296 -23.24 -1.93 6.29
C LYS A 296 -24.47 -1.27 5.67
N ASN A 297 -25.36 -2.08 5.07
CA ASN A 297 -26.52 -1.62 4.29
C ASN A 297 -26.16 -0.64 3.14
N ALA A 298 -24.93 -0.77 2.59
CA ALA A 298 -24.37 0.15 1.61
C ALA A 298 -23.25 -0.57 0.82
N GLU A 299 -23.60 -1.35 -0.20
CA GLU A 299 -22.63 -2.23 -0.87
C GLU A 299 -21.33 -1.51 -1.26
N ASP A 300 -21.41 -0.30 -1.81
CA ASP A 300 -20.27 0.48 -2.27
C ASP A 300 -19.77 1.49 -1.23
N PHE A 301 -20.00 1.18 0.05
CA PHE A 301 -19.70 1.99 1.21
C PHE A 301 -20.52 3.28 1.32
N LYS A 302 -20.56 3.79 2.51
CA LYS A 302 -21.09 5.10 2.92
C LYS A 302 -20.24 5.62 4.08
N ILE A 303 -20.47 6.86 4.47
CA ILE A 303 -19.90 7.41 5.70
C ILE A 303 -21.04 7.83 6.59
N ASP A 304 -21.13 7.25 7.77
CA ASP A 304 -22.03 7.67 8.84
C ASP A 304 -21.25 8.50 9.88
N VAL A 305 -21.95 9.36 10.61
CA VAL A 305 -21.36 10.22 11.64
C VAL A 305 -22.12 10.11 12.95
N THR A 306 -21.41 10.20 14.08
CA THR A 306 -21.99 10.32 15.42
C THR A 306 -21.13 11.20 16.30
N ASP A 307 -21.73 11.81 17.32
CA ASP A 307 -21.02 12.59 18.34
C ASP A 307 -20.53 11.71 19.52
N SER A 308 -20.98 10.44 19.60
CA SER A 308 -20.65 9.55 20.71
C SER A 308 -20.54 8.09 20.29
N LEU A 309 -19.44 7.44 20.69
CA LEU A 309 -19.26 5.99 20.54
C LEU A 309 -20.04 5.17 21.60
N LEU A 310 -20.50 5.80 22.67
CA LEU A 310 -21.29 5.13 23.71
C LEU A 310 -22.75 4.96 23.28
N ASP A 311 -23.36 6.03 22.75
CA ASP A 311 -24.76 6.03 22.33
C ASP A 311 -24.97 5.52 20.91
N GLN A 312 -23.92 5.60 20.09
CA GLN A 312 -23.83 5.10 18.71
C GLN A 312 -25.04 5.44 17.83
N LYS A 313 -25.51 6.67 17.90
CA LYS A 313 -26.58 7.20 17.03
C LYS A 313 -25.96 7.63 15.70
N TRP A 314 -25.75 6.67 14.83
CA TRP A 314 -25.16 6.90 13.53
C TRP A 314 -26.17 7.56 12.57
N GLU A 315 -25.80 8.69 11.99
CA GLU A 315 -26.54 9.38 10.92
C GLU A 315 -25.73 9.34 9.63
N THR A 316 -26.41 9.19 8.50
CA THR A 316 -25.71 9.13 7.21
C THR A 316 -25.17 10.51 6.83
N PHE A 317 -23.85 10.63 6.75
CA PHE A 317 -23.13 11.82 6.34
C PHE A 317 -22.87 11.85 4.82
N ILE A 318 -22.36 10.77 4.27
CA ILE A 318 -22.19 10.56 2.82
C ILE A 318 -22.95 9.28 2.44
N PRO A 319 -24.03 9.38 1.65
CA PRO A 319 -24.82 8.22 1.27
C PRO A 319 -24.07 7.35 0.23
N ALA A 320 -24.35 6.06 0.26
CA ALA A 320 -23.90 5.14 -0.78
C ALA A 320 -24.52 5.49 -2.14
N ARG A 321 -23.76 5.23 -3.19
CA ARG A 321 -24.20 5.32 -4.59
C ARG A 321 -23.78 4.07 -5.34
N ASN A 322 -24.67 3.53 -6.16
CA ASN A 322 -24.39 2.30 -6.91
C ASN A 322 -23.22 2.49 -7.88
N GLU A 323 -22.31 1.53 -7.91
CA GLU A 323 -21.09 1.52 -8.74
C GLU A 323 -20.14 2.71 -8.48
N VAL A 324 -20.26 3.35 -7.30
CA VAL A 324 -19.35 4.39 -6.83
C VAL A 324 -18.78 3.97 -5.49
N LEU A 325 -17.56 3.50 -5.49
CA LEU A 325 -16.84 3.12 -4.28
C LEU A 325 -16.50 4.39 -3.50
N ILE A 326 -17.16 4.59 -2.37
CA ILE A 326 -16.85 5.69 -1.46
C ILE A 326 -15.57 5.34 -0.69
N GLY A 327 -14.56 6.20 -0.77
CA GLY A 327 -13.31 6.06 -0.03
C GLY A 327 -13.31 6.76 1.32
N GLY A 328 -12.20 6.64 2.03
CA GLY A 328 -12.00 7.27 3.33
C GLY A 328 -11.86 8.79 3.26
N CYS A 329 -11.83 9.41 4.46
CA CYS A 329 -11.69 10.86 4.62
C CYS A 329 -10.28 11.24 5.10
N THR A 330 -9.80 12.36 4.57
CA THR A 330 -8.69 13.14 5.13
C THR A 330 -9.26 14.41 5.76
N PHE A 331 -8.88 14.67 7.01
CA PHE A 331 -9.42 15.77 7.78
C PHE A 331 -8.41 16.91 7.91
N LEU A 332 -8.89 18.13 7.76
CA LEU A 332 -8.23 19.38 8.13
C LEU A 332 -9.20 20.20 8.98
N LYS A 333 -8.73 21.22 9.67
CA LYS A 333 -9.56 22.04 10.57
C LYS A 333 -10.87 22.49 9.94
N ASN A 334 -10.82 22.97 8.70
CA ASN A 334 -11.97 23.53 8.00
C ASN A 334 -12.49 22.63 6.86
N TRP A 335 -11.87 21.47 6.61
CA TRP A 335 -12.10 20.70 5.39
C TRP A 335 -12.15 19.20 5.65
N ILE A 336 -13.04 18.52 4.95
CA ILE A 336 -13.03 17.07 4.78
C ILE A 336 -12.79 16.78 3.31
N ILE A 337 -11.79 15.97 3.02
CA ILE A 337 -11.46 15.53 1.66
C ILE A 337 -11.66 14.02 1.60
N ARG A 338 -12.39 13.55 0.62
CA ARG A 338 -12.61 12.12 0.39
C ARG A 338 -12.34 11.72 -1.05
N SER A 339 -11.99 10.47 -1.25
CA SER A 339 -11.87 9.87 -2.58
C SER A 339 -13.13 9.10 -2.95
N GLU A 340 -13.35 8.94 -4.25
CA GLU A 340 -14.35 8.06 -4.83
C GLU A 340 -13.75 7.38 -6.06
N THR A 341 -14.10 6.12 -6.28
CA THR A 341 -13.74 5.41 -7.52
C THR A 341 -15.00 5.00 -8.25
N SER A 342 -15.09 5.34 -9.52
CA SER A 342 -16.18 4.95 -10.39
C SER A 342 -15.65 4.68 -11.79
N ASN A 343 -16.06 3.57 -12.37
CA ASN A 343 -15.64 3.17 -13.71
C ASN A 343 -14.11 3.23 -13.90
N ALA A 344 -13.35 2.72 -12.91
CA ALA A 344 -11.89 2.72 -12.83
C ALA A 344 -11.22 4.11 -12.89
N LEU A 345 -11.92 5.17 -12.50
CA LEU A 345 -11.39 6.52 -12.37
C LEU A 345 -11.63 7.04 -10.96
N ASP A 346 -10.56 7.53 -10.35
CA ASP A 346 -10.62 8.14 -9.03
C ASP A 346 -10.97 9.62 -9.12
N LYS A 347 -11.68 10.10 -8.10
CA LYS A 347 -12.08 11.50 -7.93
C LYS A 347 -11.83 11.94 -6.51
N LEU A 348 -11.58 13.22 -6.31
CA LEU A 348 -11.48 13.85 -5.01
C LEU A 348 -12.63 14.83 -4.82
N PHE A 349 -13.25 14.80 -3.64
CA PHE A 349 -14.28 15.74 -3.21
C PHE A 349 -13.82 16.48 -1.98
N VAL A 350 -14.03 17.78 -1.98
CA VAL A 350 -13.66 18.68 -0.88
C VAL A 350 -14.91 19.30 -0.31
N ARG A 351 -15.11 19.12 1.00
CA ARG A 351 -16.22 19.68 1.75
C ARG A 351 -15.73 20.69 2.77
N ASN A 352 -16.24 21.91 2.71
CA ASN A 352 -16.02 22.88 3.77
C ASN A 352 -16.93 22.53 4.96
N ILE A 353 -16.35 22.38 6.15
CA ILE A 353 -17.08 21.90 7.35
C ILE A 353 -18.15 22.91 7.79
N SER A 354 -17.84 24.21 7.79
CA SER A 354 -18.73 25.24 8.30
C SER A 354 -19.92 25.51 7.38
N SER A 355 -19.70 25.59 6.07
CA SER A 355 -20.77 25.85 5.09
C SER A 355 -21.49 24.59 4.62
N GLY A 356 -20.88 23.41 4.81
CA GLY A 356 -21.38 22.14 4.27
C GLY A 356 -21.29 22.03 2.75
N ILE A 357 -20.74 23.03 2.05
CA ILE A 357 -20.59 23.00 0.59
C ILE A 357 -19.52 22.00 0.21
N GLU A 358 -19.85 21.12 -0.73
CA GLU A 358 -18.97 20.10 -1.26
C GLU A 358 -18.79 20.26 -2.77
N GLU A 359 -17.58 20.13 -3.27
CA GLU A 359 -17.27 20.18 -4.70
C GLU A 359 -16.27 19.11 -5.11
N GLU A 360 -16.36 18.64 -6.36
CA GLU A 360 -15.36 17.78 -6.98
C GLU A 360 -14.12 18.63 -7.33
N LEU A 361 -12.96 18.17 -6.90
CA LEU A 361 -11.69 18.84 -7.16
C LEU A 361 -11.16 18.39 -8.52
N LYS A 362 -11.40 19.22 -9.55
CA LYS A 362 -10.90 19.03 -10.92
C LYS A 362 -9.71 19.94 -11.17
N PHE A 363 -8.62 19.40 -11.66
CA PHE A 363 -7.41 20.20 -11.87
C PHE A 363 -6.60 19.84 -13.13
N SER A 364 -7.20 19.07 -14.05
CA SER A 364 -6.60 18.69 -15.34
C SER A 364 -7.60 18.77 -16.47
N ASP A 365 -7.10 19.09 -17.67
CA ASP A 365 -7.84 18.99 -18.91
C ASP A 365 -7.89 17.56 -19.47
N GLU A 366 -7.11 16.64 -18.90
CA GLU A 366 -7.14 15.22 -19.25
C GLU A 366 -8.31 14.52 -18.57
N ASN A 367 -9.04 13.70 -19.33
CA ASN A 367 -10.19 12.94 -18.79
C ASN A 367 -9.80 11.66 -18.07
N ILE A 368 -8.58 11.15 -18.32
CA ILE A 368 -8.05 9.92 -17.76
C ILE A 368 -6.79 10.26 -16.98
N TYR A 369 -6.94 10.37 -15.67
CA TYR A 369 -5.85 10.69 -14.75
C TYR A 369 -6.13 10.10 -13.37
N VAL A 370 -5.10 10.03 -12.56
CA VAL A 370 -5.14 9.59 -11.16
C VAL A 370 -4.86 10.80 -10.29
N PRO A 371 -5.85 11.27 -9.53
CA PRO A 371 -5.64 12.30 -8.52
C PRO A 371 -5.11 11.67 -7.23
N GLY A 372 -4.33 12.42 -6.47
CA GLY A 372 -3.87 12.03 -5.15
C GLY A 372 -3.93 13.21 -4.19
N ILE A 373 -3.96 12.90 -2.89
CA ILE A 373 -3.86 13.93 -1.86
C ILE A 373 -2.92 13.47 -0.76
N SER A 374 -2.10 14.39 -0.28
CA SER A 374 -1.31 14.23 0.92
C SER A 374 -1.22 15.54 1.71
N LEU A 375 -0.93 15.42 2.98
CA LEU A 375 -0.77 16.56 3.86
C LEU A 375 0.61 17.20 3.64
N THR A 376 0.69 18.52 3.82
CA THR A 376 1.95 19.27 3.82
C THR A 376 2.62 19.28 5.19
N GLN A 377 1.84 19.00 6.24
CA GLN A 377 2.25 19.05 7.64
C GLN A 377 1.36 18.19 8.54
N LYS A 378 1.86 17.86 9.75
CA LYS A 378 1.10 17.13 10.76
C LYS A 378 -0.03 17.97 11.34
N ASP A 379 0.23 19.25 11.64
CA ASP A 379 -0.79 20.17 12.10
C ASP A 379 -1.89 20.35 11.03
N ARG A 380 -3.11 20.01 11.41
CA ARG A 380 -4.29 20.06 10.56
C ARG A 380 -4.90 21.45 10.44
N ASP A 381 -4.41 22.45 11.19
CA ASP A 381 -4.83 23.86 11.07
C ASP A 381 -4.19 24.52 9.84
N THR A 382 -4.58 24.07 8.69
CA THR A 382 -4.10 24.56 7.40
C THR A 382 -5.16 24.39 6.32
N ASP A 383 -5.12 25.26 5.33
CA ASP A 383 -5.87 25.11 4.07
C ASP A 383 -4.98 24.54 2.94
N GLU A 384 -3.72 24.23 3.22
CA GLU A 384 -2.76 23.77 2.22
C GLU A 384 -2.63 22.25 2.22
N VAL A 385 -2.68 21.68 1.01
CA VAL A 385 -2.47 20.25 0.75
C VAL A 385 -1.53 20.07 -0.44
N HIS A 386 -0.94 18.90 -0.55
CA HIS A 386 -0.32 18.45 -1.79
C HIS A 386 -1.35 17.68 -2.63
N LEU A 387 -1.59 18.13 -3.84
CA LEU A 387 -2.36 17.40 -4.83
C LEU A 387 -1.43 16.66 -5.78
N GLY A 388 -1.53 15.34 -5.78
CA GLY A 388 -0.90 14.47 -6.75
C GLY A 388 -1.70 14.42 -8.06
N TYR A 389 -0.99 14.31 -9.16
CA TYR A 389 -1.55 14.12 -10.48
C TYR A 389 -0.66 13.19 -11.29
N SER A 390 -1.26 12.27 -12.01
CA SER A 390 -0.57 11.41 -12.98
C SER A 390 -1.57 10.91 -14.01
N SER A 391 -1.14 10.73 -15.27
CA SER A 391 -1.94 10.07 -16.29
C SER A 391 -1.11 9.02 -17.03
N PRO A 392 -1.66 8.16 -17.88
CA PRO A 392 -0.85 7.19 -18.61
C PRO A 392 0.27 7.82 -19.46
N LYS A 393 0.14 9.08 -19.87
CA LYS A 393 1.12 9.82 -20.66
C LYS A 393 1.85 10.93 -19.91
N THR A 394 1.32 11.39 -18.76
CA THR A 394 1.90 12.52 -18.00
C THR A 394 2.56 12.03 -16.72
N PRO A 395 3.88 12.26 -16.54
CA PRO A 395 4.60 11.92 -15.33
C PRO A 395 3.95 12.47 -14.07
N SER A 396 4.24 11.86 -12.93
CA SER A 396 3.68 12.27 -11.65
C SER A 396 4.06 13.73 -11.33
N ARG A 397 3.06 14.53 -10.96
CA ARG A 397 3.17 15.93 -10.55
C ARG A 397 2.60 16.10 -9.16
N VAL A 398 3.22 16.96 -8.37
CA VAL A 398 2.70 17.37 -7.07
C VAL A 398 2.51 18.87 -7.08
N TYR A 399 1.31 19.30 -6.77
CA TYR A 399 0.95 20.69 -6.64
C TYR A 399 0.70 21.04 -5.18
N LYS A 400 1.27 22.12 -4.70
CA LYS A 400 0.82 22.77 -3.49
C LYS A 400 -0.49 23.49 -3.82
N TYR A 401 -1.56 23.15 -3.12
CA TYR A 401 -2.90 23.64 -3.38
C TYR A 401 -3.51 24.22 -2.11
N ASN A 402 -4.10 25.41 -2.22
CA ASN A 402 -4.83 26.02 -1.12
C ASN A 402 -6.34 25.88 -1.36
N LEU A 403 -7.02 25.21 -0.42
CA LEU A 403 -8.43 24.86 -0.51
C LEU A 403 -9.36 26.08 -0.43
N SER A 404 -8.97 27.14 0.29
CA SER A 404 -9.80 28.34 0.46
C SER A 404 -9.79 29.23 -0.79
N ASN A 405 -8.63 29.53 -1.35
CA ASN A 405 -8.49 30.46 -2.47
C ASN A 405 -8.24 29.76 -3.81
N LYS A 406 -8.17 28.42 -3.82
CA LYS A 406 -7.97 27.56 -4.99
C LYS A 406 -6.66 27.82 -5.76
N SER A 407 -5.69 28.49 -5.13
CA SER A 407 -4.37 28.69 -5.74
C SER A 407 -3.61 27.37 -5.85
N LYS A 408 -2.95 27.19 -6.99
CA LYS A 408 -2.22 25.97 -7.34
C LYS A 408 -0.82 26.31 -7.84
N LYS A 409 0.20 25.68 -7.22
CA LYS A 409 1.60 25.83 -7.65
C LYS A 409 2.22 24.45 -7.81
N LEU A 410 2.80 24.16 -8.99
CA LEU A 410 3.62 22.96 -9.19
C LEU A 410 4.86 23.04 -8.29
N VAL A 411 5.07 22.04 -7.43
CA VAL A 411 6.19 21.98 -6.49
C VAL A 411 7.13 20.83 -6.78
N LYS A 412 6.64 19.77 -7.44
CA LYS A 412 7.48 18.67 -7.91
C LYS A 412 6.87 18.04 -9.16
N GLU A 413 7.72 17.66 -10.10
CA GLU A 413 7.37 16.82 -11.25
C GLU A 413 8.38 15.67 -11.34
N GLN A 414 7.91 14.46 -11.61
CA GLN A 414 8.78 13.33 -11.86
C GLN A 414 9.63 13.58 -13.09
N GLU A 415 10.92 13.69 -12.89
CA GLU A 415 11.89 13.83 -13.97
C GLU A 415 12.15 12.48 -14.66
N ILE A 416 12.21 12.52 -15.99
CA ILE A 416 12.62 11.38 -16.81
C ILE A 416 13.94 11.75 -17.48
N PRO A 417 15.11 11.37 -16.93
CA PRO A 417 16.42 11.82 -17.40
C PRO A 417 16.70 11.54 -18.88
N SER A 418 16.16 10.44 -19.41
CA SER A 418 16.28 10.11 -20.84
C SER A 418 15.35 10.93 -21.75
N GLY A 419 14.54 11.83 -21.19
CA GLY A 419 13.56 12.64 -21.90
C GLY A 419 12.20 11.98 -22.02
N HIS A 420 11.16 12.81 -21.97
CA HIS A 420 9.76 12.42 -22.18
C HIS A 420 8.95 13.62 -22.68
N ASN A 421 8.07 13.36 -23.65
CA ASN A 421 7.11 14.35 -24.13
C ASN A 421 5.72 13.72 -24.18
N PRO A 422 4.78 14.12 -23.29
CA PRO A 422 3.42 13.60 -23.24
C PRO A 422 2.67 13.67 -24.59
N GLU A 423 2.97 14.65 -25.44
CA GLU A 423 2.32 14.83 -26.74
C GLU A 423 2.69 13.76 -27.78
N ASN A 424 3.64 12.88 -27.44
CA ASN A 424 3.95 11.72 -28.27
C ASN A 424 3.03 10.52 -28.01
N TYR A 425 2.16 10.62 -26.99
CA TYR A 425 1.34 9.48 -26.57
C TYR A 425 -0.15 9.80 -26.66
N ILE A 426 -0.90 8.81 -27.11
CA ILE A 426 -2.35 8.83 -27.18
C ILE A 426 -2.88 7.91 -26.09
N VAL A 427 -3.84 8.42 -25.31
CA VAL A 427 -4.55 7.66 -24.28
C VAL A 427 -6.02 7.60 -24.66
N GLU A 428 -6.55 6.39 -24.75
CA GLU A 428 -7.93 6.13 -25.12
C GLU A 428 -8.60 5.29 -24.02
N ARG A 429 -9.88 5.53 -23.81
CA ARG A 429 -10.72 4.76 -22.91
C ARG A 429 -11.91 4.24 -23.69
N ILE A 430 -12.06 2.91 -23.71
CA ILE A 430 -13.21 2.25 -24.30
C ILE A 430 -13.86 1.32 -23.28
N GLU A 431 -15.06 0.88 -23.56
CA GLU A 431 -15.70 -0.24 -22.89
C GLU A 431 -15.98 -1.31 -23.92
N TYR A 432 -15.74 -2.56 -23.56
CA TYR A 432 -16.07 -3.72 -24.38
C TYR A 432 -17.06 -4.62 -23.63
N GLU A 433 -17.83 -5.36 -24.37
CA GLU A 433 -18.80 -6.31 -23.84
C GLU A 433 -18.13 -7.66 -23.55
N SER A 434 -18.24 -8.13 -22.28
CA SER A 434 -17.77 -9.44 -21.86
C SER A 434 -18.78 -10.54 -22.23
N HIS A 435 -18.45 -11.81 -21.97
CA HIS A 435 -19.25 -12.99 -22.28
C HIS A 435 -20.72 -12.95 -21.80
N ASP A 436 -20.99 -12.18 -20.75
CA ASP A 436 -22.30 -12.05 -20.09
C ASP A 436 -22.98 -10.69 -20.32
N GLY A 437 -22.49 -9.89 -21.26
CA GLY A 437 -23.02 -8.56 -21.59
C GLY A 437 -22.55 -7.45 -20.66
N ARG A 438 -21.65 -7.72 -19.70
CA ARG A 438 -21.06 -6.68 -18.84
C ARG A 438 -20.08 -5.82 -19.64
N LEU A 439 -20.23 -4.51 -19.52
CA LEU A 439 -19.29 -3.54 -20.09
C LEU A 439 -18.07 -3.41 -19.17
N VAL A 440 -16.91 -3.80 -19.68
CA VAL A 440 -15.63 -3.78 -19.01
C VAL A 440 -14.78 -2.63 -19.53
N PRO A 441 -14.26 -1.74 -18.65
CA PRO A 441 -13.42 -0.64 -19.09
C PRO A 441 -12.04 -1.13 -19.53
N LEU A 442 -11.49 -0.51 -20.58
CA LEU A 442 -10.15 -0.75 -21.11
C LEU A 442 -9.44 0.58 -21.34
N THR A 443 -8.28 0.76 -20.72
CA THR A 443 -7.42 1.93 -20.95
C THR A 443 -6.30 1.55 -21.89
N ILE A 444 -6.19 2.24 -23.01
CA ILE A 444 -5.20 1.99 -24.05
C ILE A 444 -4.21 3.15 -24.09
N THR A 445 -2.91 2.85 -24.13
CA THR A 445 -1.84 3.83 -24.27
C THR A 445 -0.92 3.41 -25.40
N ARG A 446 -0.67 4.29 -26.36
CA ARG A 446 0.20 4.03 -27.51
C ARG A 446 1.01 5.25 -27.91
N HIS A 447 2.11 5.04 -28.58
CA HIS A 447 2.79 6.14 -29.28
C HIS A 447 1.92 6.66 -30.41
N LYS A 448 1.93 7.95 -30.70
CA LYS A 448 1.09 8.56 -31.75
C LYS A 448 1.32 7.98 -33.14
N ASP A 449 2.54 7.51 -33.43
CA ASP A 449 2.92 6.93 -34.71
C ASP A 449 2.62 5.41 -34.81
N THR A 450 2.14 4.79 -33.70
CA THR A 450 1.77 3.38 -33.71
C THR A 450 0.52 3.18 -34.56
N LYS A 451 0.61 2.29 -35.54
CA LYS A 451 -0.52 1.96 -36.41
C LYS A 451 -1.62 1.22 -35.65
N THR A 452 -2.86 1.49 -36.01
CA THR A 452 -4.05 0.82 -35.47
C THR A 452 -4.79 -0.03 -36.53
N ASP A 453 -4.05 -0.54 -37.49
CA ASP A 453 -4.52 -1.35 -38.60
C ASP A 453 -4.43 -2.86 -38.36
N GLY A 454 -4.18 -3.29 -37.13
CA GLY A 454 -3.99 -4.69 -36.75
C GLY A 454 -2.56 -5.20 -36.88
N SER A 455 -1.60 -4.37 -37.34
CA SER A 455 -0.20 -4.78 -37.50
C SER A 455 0.67 -4.56 -36.26
N ALA A 456 0.23 -3.72 -35.33
CA ALA A 456 0.97 -3.43 -34.10
C ALA A 456 0.83 -4.57 -33.08
N ASN A 457 1.92 -4.87 -32.38
CA ASN A 457 1.86 -5.76 -31.23
C ASN A 457 1.14 -5.06 -30.05
N LEU A 458 0.44 -5.84 -29.24
CA LEU A 458 -0.27 -5.35 -28.07
C LEU A 458 0.16 -6.17 -26.85
N LEU A 459 0.41 -5.47 -25.73
CA LEU A 459 0.51 -6.07 -24.41
C LEU A 459 -0.76 -5.75 -23.64
N LEU A 460 -1.58 -6.78 -23.36
CA LEU A 460 -2.75 -6.69 -22.52
C LEU A 460 -2.34 -6.99 -21.08
N TYR A 461 -2.74 -6.12 -20.15
CA TYR A 461 -2.54 -6.27 -18.73
C TYR A 461 -3.86 -6.22 -17.96
N GLY A 462 -3.99 -7.02 -16.92
CA GLY A 462 -5.12 -6.99 -16.00
C GLY A 462 -4.75 -7.73 -14.71
N TYR A 463 -5.36 -7.36 -13.59
CA TYR A 463 -5.12 -8.00 -12.29
C TYR A 463 -6.34 -8.81 -11.82
N GLY A 464 -7.45 -8.12 -11.54
CA GLY A 464 -8.73 -8.74 -11.23
C GLY A 464 -8.76 -9.61 -9.97
N SER A 465 -8.07 -9.23 -8.91
CA SER A 465 -8.05 -9.98 -7.66
C SER A 465 -8.02 -9.05 -6.44
N TYR A 466 -8.50 -9.58 -5.30
CA TYR A 466 -8.45 -8.95 -3.98
C TYR A 466 -9.10 -7.56 -3.89
N GLY A 467 -9.94 -7.20 -4.87
CA GLY A 467 -10.54 -5.85 -4.91
C GLY A 467 -9.56 -4.75 -5.34
N ASN A 468 -8.35 -5.09 -5.78
CA ASN A 468 -7.37 -4.09 -6.20
C ASN A 468 -7.73 -3.54 -7.57
N SER A 469 -8.05 -2.25 -7.62
CA SER A 469 -8.31 -1.51 -8.85
C SER A 469 -7.03 -1.13 -9.57
N MET A 470 -7.01 -1.28 -10.90
CA MET A 470 -5.89 -0.87 -11.73
C MET A 470 -6.03 0.59 -12.14
N SER A 471 -5.32 1.48 -11.45
CA SER A 471 -5.33 2.91 -11.77
C SER A 471 -4.53 3.22 -13.03
N PRO A 472 -5.04 4.12 -13.91
CA PRO A 472 -4.38 4.50 -15.17
C PRO A 472 -3.29 5.58 -14.94
N GLY A 473 -2.32 5.31 -14.06
CA GLY A 473 -1.22 6.21 -13.77
C GLY A 473 -0.05 6.07 -14.74
N PHE A 474 0.89 7.02 -14.65
CA PHE A 474 2.15 7.00 -15.41
C PHE A 474 3.06 5.86 -14.97
N SER A 475 3.78 5.30 -15.93
CA SER A 475 4.86 4.35 -15.68
C SER A 475 5.97 4.53 -16.69
N SER A 476 7.14 4.97 -16.24
CA SER A 476 8.31 5.15 -17.10
C SER A 476 8.82 3.84 -17.71
N THR A 477 8.58 2.71 -17.04
CA THR A 477 8.98 1.38 -17.55
C THR A 477 8.15 0.94 -18.75
N ARG A 478 6.86 1.31 -18.82
CA ARG A 478 5.98 1.02 -19.98
C ARG A 478 6.47 1.69 -21.24
N LEU A 479 7.17 2.83 -21.13
CA LEU A 479 7.69 3.56 -22.28
C LEU A 479 8.65 2.71 -23.12
N SER A 480 9.34 1.74 -22.53
CA SER A 480 10.21 0.83 -23.28
C SER A 480 9.45 -0.01 -24.30
N LEU A 481 8.21 -0.38 -24.00
CA LEU A 481 7.32 -1.09 -24.92
C LEU A 481 6.64 -0.12 -25.89
N ILE A 482 6.05 0.95 -25.36
CA ILE A 482 5.26 1.92 -26.13
C ILE A 482 6.13 2.60 -27.20
N ASN A 483 7.38 2.95 -26.90
CA ASN A 483 8.32 3.55 -27.84
C ASN A 483 8.82 2.56 -28.92
N ARG A 484 8.52 1.27 -28.76
CA ARG A 484 8.74 0.23 -29.79
C ARG A 484 7.48 -0.09 -30.58
N ASN A 485 6.52 0.84 -30.58
CA ASN A 485 5.22 0.69 -31.24
C ASN A 485 4.39 -0.51 -30.73
N ILE A 486 4.57 -0.87 -29.45
CA ILE A 486 3.71 -1.84 -28.78
C ILE A 486 2.60 -1.07 -28.07
N ILE A 487 1.36 -1.44 -28.33
CA ILE A 487 0.19 -0.87 -27.64
C ILE A 487 0.14 -1.46 -26.24
N TRP A 488 -0.02 -0.61 -25.22
CA TRP A 488 -0.29 -1.05 -23.85
C TRP A 488 -1.77 -0.91 -23.56
N ALA A 489 -2.43 -1.99 -23.20
CA ALA A 489 -3.84 -2.00 -22.81
C ALA A 489 -3.99 -2.54 -21.39
N THR A 490 -4.72 -1.80 -20.54
CA THR A 490 -5.08 -2.22 -19.17
C THR A 490 -6.56 -2.51 -19.12
N ALA A 491 -6.93 -3.79 -18.95
CA ALA A 491 -8.30 -4.23 -18.76
C ALA A 491 -8.66 -4.15 -17.26
N HIS A 492 -9.75 -3.41 -16.96
CA HIS A 492 -10.25 -3.20 -15.60
C HIS A 492 -11.28 -4.26 -15.24
N ILE A 493 -10.81 -5.50 -15.21
CA ILE A 493 -11.62 -6.73 -15.14
C ILE A 493 -12.22 -6.99 -13.76
N ARG A 494 -13.30 -7.77 -13.70
CA ARG A 494 -13.93 -8.19 -12.45
C ARG A 494 -12.94 -8.90 -11.52
N GLY A 495 -13.13 -8.66 -10.21
CA GLY A 495 -12.21 -9.08 -9.15
C GLY A 495 -11.38 -7.92 -8.57
N GLY A 496 -11.29 -6.78 -9.28
CA GLY A 496 -11.00 -5.45 -8.74
C GLY A 496 -12.28 -4.75 -8.25
N MET A 497 -12.18 -3.50 -7.81
CA MET A 497 -13.31 -2.66 -7.36
C MET A 497 -13.57 -1.46 -8.28
N GLU A 498 -13.16 -1.51 -9.52
CA GLU A 498 -13.26 -0.43 -10.50
C GLU A 498 -14.69 0.06 -10.74
N LYS A 499 -15.67 -0.82 -10.55
CA LYS A 499 -17.11 -0.52 -10.59
C LYS A 499 -17.79 -0.92 -9.27
N GLY A 500 -17.12 -0.67 -8.12
CA GLY A 500 -17.64 -0.93 -6.78
C GLY A 500 -17.45 -2.37 -6.29
N MET A 501 -18.01 -2.66 -5.13
CA MET A 501 -17.89 -3.96 -4.43
C MET A 501 -18.50 -5.13 -5.20
N LYS A 502 -19.57 -4.86 -5.96
CA LYS A 502 -20.20 -5.88 -6.80
C LYS A 502 -19.24 -6.40 -7.85
N TRP A 503 -18.43 -5.52 -8.46
CA TRP A 503 -17.40 -5.87 -9.44
C TRP A 503 -16.37 -6.84 -8.87
N TRP A 504 -15.97 -6.64 -7.61
CA TRP A 504 -15.12 -7.57 -6.89
C TRP A 504 -15.79 -8.90 -6.59
N LYS A 505 -17.03 -8.89 -6.07
CA LYS A 505 -17.77 -10.11 -5.72
C LYS A 505 -18.06 -10.99 -6.92
N GLU A 506 -18.31 -10.39 -8.07
CA GLU A 506 -18.54 -11.10 -9.35
C GLU A 506 -17.25 -11.67 -9.96
N GLY A 507 -16.06 -11.35 -9.43
CA GLY A 507 -14.75 -11.87 -9.89
C GLY A 507 -13.99 -12.67 -8.84
N LYS A 508 -14.62 -13.17 -7.77
CA LYS A 508 -13.92 -13.95 -6.73
C LYS A 508 -14.59 -15.30 -6.43
N LEU A 509 -13.83 -16.19 -5.76
CA LEU A 509 -14.29 -17.51 -5.34
C LEU A 509 -14.93 -18.29 -6.51
N THR A 510 -16.16 -18.73 -6.37
CA THR A 510 -16.90 -19.47 -7.40
C THR A 510 -17.17 -18.66 -8.67
N ASN A 511 -17.10 -17.32 -8.58
CA ASN A 511 -17.28 -16.40 -9.72
C ASN A 511 -15.94 -16.02 -10.39
N LYS A 512 -14.81 -16.56 -9.93
CA LYS A 512 -13.47 -16.20 -10.43
C LYS A 512 -13.32 -16.39 -11.94
N LYS A 513 -14.06 -17.29 -12.53
CA LYS A 513 -14.07 -17.49 -13.98
C LYS A 513 -14.39 -16.21 -14.77
N ASN A 514 -15.28 -15.36 -14.25
CA ASN A 514 -15.63 -14.09 -14.89
C ASN A 514 -14.41 -13.16 -15.08
N THR A 515 -13.44 -13.18 -14.16
CA THR A 515 -12.17 -12.41 -14.30
C THR A 515 -11.42 -12.85 -15.57
N PHE A 516 -11.33 -14.14 -15.80
CA PHE A 516 -10.61 -14.68 -16.96
C PHE A 516 -11.38 -14.44 -18.26
N GLU A 517 -12.70 -14.59 -18.23
CA GLU A 517 -13.55 -14.31 -19.40
C GLU A 517 -13.47 -12.82 -19.78
N ASP A 518 -13.57 -11.90 -18.81
CA ASP A 518 -13.37 -10.46 -19.05
C ASP A 518 -12.02 -10.19 -19.73
N TYR A 519 -10.95 -10.85 -19.25
CA TYR A 519 -9.62 -10.69 -19.83
C TYR A 519 -9.50 -11.23 -21.25
N ILE A 520 -10.11 -12.39 -21.52
CA ILE A 520 -10.12 -13.02 -22.86
C ILE A 520 -10.88 -12.14 -23.85
N TYR A 521 -12.04 -11.60 -23.44
CA TYR A 521 -12.84 -10.71 -24.30
C TYR A 521 -12.19 -9.33 -24.54
N ALA A 522 -11.24 -8.92 -23.69
CA ALA A 522 -10.43 -7.72 -23.92
C ALA A 522 -9.46 -7.89 -25.10
N ALA A 523 -8.98 -9.11 -25.34
CA ALA A 523 -8.04 -9.44 -26.40
C ALA A 523 -8.72 -9.53 -27.77
#